data_a9655a5ff1bbb09facb0483172031e3d
#
_entry.id   a9655a5ff1bbb09facb0483172031e3d
#
_cell.length_a   1.000
_cell.length_b   1.000
_cell.length_c   1.000
_cell.angle_alpha   90.00
_cell.angle_beta   90.00
_cell.angle_gamma   90.00
#
_symmetry.space_group_name_H-M   'P 1'
#
loop_
_entity.id
_entity.type
_entity.pdbx_description
1 polymer ?
#
loop_
_entity_poly.entity_id
_entity_poly.type
_entity_poly.pdbx_seq_one_letter_code
_entity_poly.pdbx_strand_id
1 'polypeptide(L)'
;MKKSLKTRILSVFLLTAMLAGSTLPVLAVDSDTGGAAANGASSGGTGAGESAASDTSDEDGGFGYSYTKDEVLKFMDSESYMVYSERYANVSRGTDTVIVEGASYDASQTDAEVEVLGEFEGKANVLQTPATGSTSWKVVIPKTGKYAISVEYYNLKGTNTTIERMLYIDGKLPFTETRYLYFPRTWEYEYQYDEDGNKTFEKDMNGNDVRPIRNEVYQWRDYYIRDWVGYTMDPFEFYLEAGEHTLTLDANREPMAISKITIYPFEQAPSYEEKLA
;
A
#
# COMPACT_ATOMS: atom_id res chain seq x y z
N MET A 1 -31.01 22.71 -2.12
CA MET A 1 -30.52 21.68 -3.02
C MET A 1 -29.42 22.26 -3.89
N LYS A 2 -28.14 22.10 -3.54
CA LYS A 2 -26.99 22.44 -4.39
C LYS A 2 -26.29 21.13 -4.73
N LYS A 3 -26.43 20.69 -5.97
CA LYS A 3 -25.70 19.56 -6.51
C LYS A 3 -24.25 20.00 -6.72
N SER A 4 -23.33 19.41 -5.99
CA SER A 4 -21.90 19.54 -6.23
C SER A 4 -21.55 18.85 -7.55
N LEU A 5 -21.08 19.64 -8.48
CA LEU A 5 -20.56 19.19 -9.77
C LEU A 5 -19.16 18.61 -9.53
N LYS A 6 -19.06 17.30 -9.32
CA LYS A 6 -17.75 16.61 -9.26
C LYS A 6 -17.20 16.60 -10.68
N THR A 7 -16.19 17.41 -10.91
CA THR A 7 -15.42 17.43 -12.15
C THR A 7 -14.64 16.13 -12.24
N ARG A 8 -15.05 15.25 -13.12
CA ARG A 8 -14.27 14.08 -13.55
C ARG A 8 -13.13 14.58 -14.41
N ILE A 9 -11.93 14.60 -13.90
CA ILE A 9 -10.73 14.81 -14.67
C ILE A 9 -10.12 13.46 -14.99
N LEU A 10 -10.13 13.19 -16.26
CA LEU A 10 -9.73 11.99 -16.98
C LEU A 10 -8.24 11.72 -16.82
N SER A 11 -7.90 10.48 -16.55
CA SER A 11 -6.55 9.94 -16.50
C SER A 11 -5.85 10.11 -17.83
N VAL A 12 -4.91 11.02 -17.92
CA VAL A 12 -3.99 11.09 -19.05
C VAL A 12 -2.60 11.42 -18.53
N PHE A 13 -1.70 10.47 -18.78
CA PHE A 13 -0.26 10.62 -18.93
C PHE A 13 0.69 10.36 -17.77
N LEU A 14 1.11 9.11 -17.76
CA LEU A 14 2.47 8.73 -17.39
C LEU A 14 3.38 8.50 -18.63
N LEU A 15 3.06 9.06 -19.79
CA LEU A 15 3.80 8.73 -21.04
C LEU A 15 4.56 9.89 -21.68
N THR A 16 4.56 11.08 -21.09
CA THR A 16 5.27 12.24 -21.70
C THR A 16 6.51 12.72 -20.94
N ALA A 17 6.93 12.05 -19.88
CA ALA A 17 8.16 12.42 -19.16
C ALA A 17 9.43 11.67 -19.66
N MET A 18 9.35 10.84 -20.70
CA MET A 18 10.52 10.12 -21.24
C MET A 18 11.10 10.72 -22.51
N LEU A 19 10.77 11.95 -22.88
CA LEU A 19 11.29 12.59 -24.09
C LEU A 19 11.92 13.96 -23.82
N ALA A 20 12.80 14.03 -22.82
CA ALA A 20 13.74 15.13 -22.71
C ALA A 20 15.16 14.55 -22.51
N GLY A 21 15.85 14.47 -23.60
CA GLY A 21 17.16 14.05 -23.90
C GLY A 21 18.24 14.04 -22.82
N SER A 22 18.85 12.90 -22.66
CA SER A 22 20.26 12.83 -22.28
C SER A 22 20.99 11.97 -23.30
N THR A 23 21.72 12.64 -24.17
CA THR A 23 22.74 12.03 -25.01
C THR A 23 23.90 11.62 -24.15
N LEU A 24 24.12 10.32 -23.96
CA LEU A 24 25.39 9.80 -23.46
C LEU A 24 26.22 9.33 -24.66
N PRO A 25 27.56 9.56 -24.67
CA PRO A 25 28.41 9.15 -25.76
C PRO A 25 28.59 7.64 -25.76
N VAL A 26 28.37 7.07 -26.94
CA VAL A 26 28.72 5.67 -27.27
C VAL A 26 30.23 5.56 -27.39
N LEU A 27 30.87 4.77 -26.52
CA LEU A 27 32.20 4.24 -26.78
C LEU A 27 32.04 2.97 -27.62
N ALA A 28 32.51 3.04 -28.85
CA ALA A 28 32.62 1.90 -29.75
C ALA A 28 33.68 0.91 -29.21
N VAL A 29 33.28 -0.34 -29.08
CA VAL A 29 34.22 -1.46 -29.04
C VAL A 29 33.90 -2.35 -30.23
N ASP A 30 34.86 -2.39 -31.12
CA ASP A 30 34.96 -3.24 -32.29
C ASP A 30 35.31 -4.66 -31.84
N SER A 31 34.59 -5.68 -32.30
CA SER A 31 35.19 -7.00 -32.56
C SER A 31 34.22 -7.90 -33.35
N ASP A 32 34.66 -8.11 -34.51
CA ASP A 32 34.48 -9.04 -35.59
C ASP A 32 34.14 -10.49 -35.17
N THR A 33 33.25 -11.12 -35.91
CA THR A 33 33.27 -12.42 -36.56
C THR A 33 31.83 -13.04 -36.65
N GLY A 34 31.27 -13.10 -37.81
CA GLY A 34 31.22 -14.30 -38.65
C GLY A 34 29.86 -15.07 -38.62
N GLY A 35 29.16 -15.05 -39.73
CA GLY A 35 28.45 -16.26 -40.18
C GLY A 35 26.94 -16.22 -40.46
N ALA A 36 26.56 -15.83 -41.64
CA ALA A 36 25.78 -16.54 -42.64
C ALA A 36 24.26 -16.80 -42.50
N ALA A 37 23.52 -16.25 -43.45
CA ALA A 37 22.47 -16.79 -44.30
C ALA A 37 21.03 -16.92 -43.69
N ALA A 38 19.94 -16.59 -44.30
CA ALA A 38 19.51 -16.11 -45.62
C ALA A 38 17.98 -16.02 -45.62
N ASN A 39 17.44 -15.15 -46.50
CA ASN A 39 16.10 -15.20 -47.13
C ASN A 39 14.88 -14.80 -46.24
N GLY A 40 13.99 -13.94 -46.67
CA GLY A 40 13.62 -13.45 -47.98
C GLY A 40 12.56 -12.35 -47.91
N ALA A 41 12.60 -11.56 -48.90
CA ALA A 41 11.77 -10.55 -49.51
C ALA A 41 10.26 -10.48 -49.17
N SER A 42 9.65 -9.29 -49.05
CA SER A 42 9.03 -8.58 -50.17
C SER A 42 8.12 -7.43 -49.69
N SER A 43 8.34 -6.25 -50.30
CA SER A 43 7.41 -5.20 -50.78
C SER A 43 6.33 -4.67 -49.82
N GLY A 44 6.28 -3.40 -49.49
CA GLY A 44 5.99 -2.28 -50.42
C GLY A 44 4.64 -1.70 -50.08
N GLY A 45 4.53 -0.41 -49.77
CA GLY A 45 3.25 0.26 -49.69
C GLY A 45 3.29 1.58 -48.90
N THR A 46 3.56 2.65 -49.65
CA THR A 46 3.34 4.04 -49.26
C THR A 46 1.85 4.33 -49.13
N GLY A 47 1.46 5.04 -48.06
CA GLY A 47 0.12 5.59 -47.93
C GLY A 47 0.05 6.56 -46.78
N ALA A 48 0.16 7.86 -47.09
CA ALA A 48 -0.20 8.93 -46.19
C ALA A 48 -1.73 8.97 -46.08
N GLY A 49 -2.22 9.04 -44.85
CA GLY A 49 -3.64 9.21 -44.53
C GLY A 49 -3.79 9.88 -43.21
N GLU A 50 -4.06 11.18 -43.22
CA GLU A 50 -4.66 11.88 -42.11
C GLU A 50 -5.98 11.19 -41.75
N SER A 51 -6.16 10.86 -40.49
CA SER A 51 -7.47 10.46 -40.00
C SER A 51 -7.67 10.99 -38.58
N ALA A 52 -8.76 11.73 -38.48
CA ALA A 52 -9.31 12.39 -37.35
C ALA A 52 -9.37 11.51 -36.08
N ALA A 53 -9.08 12.13 -34.95
CA ALA A 53 -9.35 11.61 -33.63
C ALA A 53 -10.84 11.31 -33.47
N SER A 54 -11.20 10.04 -33.37
CA SER A 54 -12.48 9.61 -32.83
C SER A 54 -12.31 9.29 -31.37
N ASP A 55 -13.00 10.08 -30.55
CA ASP A 55 -13.25 9.87 -29.15
C ASP A 55 -14.01 8.55 -28.97
N THR A 56 -13.34 7.50 -28.54
CA THR A 56 -13.95 6.28 -28.06
C THR A 56 -13.54 6.09 -26.61
N SER A 57 -14.49 6.37 -25.72
CA SER A 57 -14.44 6.00 -24.32
C SER A 57 -14.47 4.47 -24.19
N ASP A 58 -13.30 3.85 -24.16
CA ASP A 58 -13.18 2.46 -23.74
C ASP A 58 -13.21 2.45 -22.20
N GLU A 59 -14.32 1.97 -21.63
CA GLU A 59 -14.41 1.54 -20.26
C GLU A 59 -13.56 0.26 -20.10
N ASP A 60 -12.25 0.43 -20.09
CA ASP A 60 -11.35 -0.66 -19.69
C ASP A 60 -11.24 -0.65 -18.17
N GLY A 61 -11.75 -1.73 -17.55
CA GLY A 61 -11.70 -1.97 -16.10
C GLY A 61 -10.29 -2.18 -15.58
N GLY A 62 -9.37 -1.29 -15.93
CA GLY A 62 -8.03 -1.24 -15.40
C GLY A 62 -8.07 -0.73 -13.96
N PHE A 63 -7.38 -1.43 -13.07
CA PHE A 63 -7.08 -0.98 -11.71
C PHE A 63 -6.23 0.30 -11.75
N GLY A 64 -6.86 1.43 -12.08
CA GLY A 64 -6.21 2.71 -12.23
C GLY A 64 -6.29 3.53 -10.95
N TYR A 65 -5.19 3.69 -10.26
CA TYR A 65 -5.05 4.75 -9.27
C TYR A 65 -5.12 6.09 -10.01
N SER A 66 -6.14 6.89 -9.73
CA SER A 66 -6.29 8.22 -10.31
C SER A 66 -5.67 9.25 -9.38
N TYR A 67 -4.39 9.55 -9.57
CA TYR A 67 -3.72 10.62 -8.83
C TYR A 67 -3.87 11.95 -9.57
N THR A 68 -4.10 13.01 -8.84
CA THR A 68 -4.01 14.38 -9.36
C THR A 68 -2.55 14.73 -9.66
N LYS A 69 -2.34 15.74 -10.51
CA LYS A 69 -0.98 16.23 -10.80
C LYS A 69 -0.24 16.67 -9.51
N ASP A 70 -0.97 17.29 -8.59
CA ASP A 70 -0.39 17.78 -7.33
C ASP A 70 0.00 16.63 -6.40
N GLU A 71 -0.76 15.53 -6.38
CA GLU A 71 -0.39 14.30 -5.68
C GLU A 71 0.85 13.66 -6.29
N VAL A 72 0.91 13.57 -7.62
CA VAL A 72 2.11 13.05 -8.31
C VAL A 72 3.35 13.89 -7.96
N LEU A 73 3.24 15.21 -7.93
CA LEU A 73 4.35 16.08 -7.55
C LEU A 73 4.77 15.87 -6.08
N LYS A 74 3.82 15.75 -5.16
CA LYS A 74 4.12 15.39 -3.76
C LYS A 74 4.87 14.07 -3.63
N PHE A 75 4.56 13.11 -4.49
CA PHE A 75 5.25 11.82 -4.50
C PHE A 75 6.67 11.91 -5.05
N MET A 76 6.91 12.77 -6.04
CA MET A 76 8.24 12.94 -6.61
C MET A 76 9.21 13.63 -5.66
N ASP A 77 8.71 14.47 -4.74
CA ASP A 77 9.52 15.19 -3.77
C ASP A 77 9.75 14.41 -2.47
N SER A 78 9.14 13.23 -2.31
CA SER A 78 9.32 12.42 -1.10
C SER A 78 10.64 11.65 -1.14
N GLU A 79 11.37 11.68 -0.02
CA GLU A 79 12.58 10.90 0.17
C GLU A 79 12.26 9.43 0.52
N SER A 80 13.24 8.53 0.37
CA SER A 80 13.09 7.16 0.85
C SER A 80 13.19 7.07 2.37
N TYR A 81 12.62 5.98 2.96
CA TYR A 81 12.75 5.72 4.38
C TYR A 81 14.21 5.66 4.86
N MET A 82 15.11 5.14 4.03
CA MET A 82 16.53 5.08 4.35
C MET A 82 17.11 6.48 4.60
N VAL A 83 16.84 7.44 3.72
CA VAL A 83 17.29 8.83 3.87
C VAL A 83 16.59 9.50 5.06
N TYR A 84 15.29 9.27 5.20
CA TYR A 84 14.51 9.76 6.33
C TYR A 84 15.05 9.25 7.66
N SER A 85 15.29 7.96 7.80
CA SER A 85 15.77 7.33 9.03
C SER A 85 17.18 7.79 9.41
N GLU A 86 18.05 8.01 8.42
CA GLU A 86 19.39 8.56 8.64
C GLU A 86 19.34 10.01 9.15
N ARG A 87 18.45 10.84 8.60
CA ARG A 87 18.22 12.23 9.07
C ARG A 87 17.87 12.27 10.56
N TYR A 88 17.07 11.33 11.04
CA TYR A 88 16.63 11.25 12.43
C TYR A 88 17.37 10.20 13.27
N ALA A 89 18.52 9.69 12.79
CA ALA A 89 19.28 8.65 13.47
C ALA A 89 19.65 9.02 14.93
N ASN A 90 20.00 10.28 15.15
CA ASN A 90 20.41 10.78 16.47
C ASN A 90 19.23 11.22 17.37
N VAL A 91 18.00 11.13 16.89
CA VAL A 91 16.82 11.45 17.70
C VAL A 91 16.47 10.26 18.58
N SER A 92 16.28 10.51 19.87
CA SER A 92 15.85 9.48 20.81
C SER A 92 14.45 9.00 20.48
N ARG A 93 14.16 7.75 20.78
CA ARG A 93 12.80 7.22 20.78
C ARG A 93 11.96 7.91 21.85
N GLY A 94 10.66 8.02 21.60
CA GLY A 94 9.69 8.45 22.58
C GLY A 94 9.66 7.53 23.80
N THR A 95 8.90 7.90 24.82
CA THR A 95 8.78 7.12 26.06
C THR A 95 7.36 6.63 26.30
N ASP A 96 6.38 7.24 25.63
CA ASP A 96 4.97 7.03 25.94
C ASP A 96 4.28 6.35 24.76
N THR A 97 3.31 5.50 25.07
CA THR A 97 2.42 4.90 24.10
C THR A 97 1.12 5.69 24.03
N VAL A 98 0.73 6.10 22.85
CA VAL A 98 -0.53 6.80 22.56
C VAL A 98 -1.45 5.85 21.82
N ILE A 99 -2.68 5.71 22.31
CA ILE A 99 -3.72 4.88 21.68
C ILE A 99 -4.84 5.79 21.22
N VAL A 100 -5.27 5.61 19.97
CA VAL A 100 -6.37 6.33 19.35
C VAL A 100 -7.40 5.30 18.92
N GLU A 101 -8.62 5.40 19.45
CA GLU A 101 -9.74 4.53 19.07
C GLU A 101 -10.14 4.77 17.62
N GLY A 102 -10.48 3.71 16.89
CA GLY A 102 -10.91 3.83 15.50
C GLY A 102 -12.06 4.82 15.33
N ALA A 103 -13.07 4.74 16.18
CA ALA A 103 -14.25 5.60 16.15
C ALA A 103 -13.98 7.07 16.52
N SER A 104 -12.80 7.42 17.04
CA SER A 104 -12.42 8.81 17.37
C SER A 104 -11.85 9.59 16.18
N TYR A 105 -12.25 9.24 14.98
CA TYR A 105 -11.82 9.92 13.76
C TYR A 105 -12.27 11.39 13.70
N ASP A 106 -11.53 12.21 12.97
CA ASP A 106 -11.89 13.62 12.73
C ASP A 106 -12.79 13.75 11.49
N ALA A 107 -14.09 13.88 11.72
CA ALA A 107 -15.06 14.01 10.64
C ALA A 107 -14.85 15.26 9.76
N SER A 108 -14.15 16.28 10.27
CA SER A 108 -13.89 17.52 9.52
C SER A 108 -12.77 17.36 8.48
N GLN A 109 -11.91 16.36 8.66
CA GLN A 109 -10.77 16.06 7.79
C GLN A 109 -10.89 14.67 7.12
N THR A 110 -12.07 14.05 7.21
CA THR A 110 -12.38 12.75 6.63
C THR A 110 -13.31 12.95 5.45
N ASP A 111 -12.97 12.46 4.27
CA ASP A 111 -13.81 12.48 3.07
C ASP A 111 -14.37 11.10 2.70
N ALA A 112 -13.84 10.04 3.32
CA ALA A 112 -14.34 8.69 3.17
C ALA A 112 -15.73 8.53 3.78
N GLU A 113 -16.58 7.70 3.17
CA GLU A 113 -17.88 7.29 3.74
C GLU A 113 -17.64 6.21 4.81
N VAL A 114 -17.29 6.64 6.02
CA VAL A 114 -17.00 5.75 7.14
C VAL A 114 -18.26 5.46 7.97
N GLU A 115 -18.26 4.30 8.65
CA GLU A 115 -19.33 3.90 9.56
C GLU A 115 -18.76 3.57 10.94
N VAL A 116 -19.32 4.18 11.99
CA VAL A 116 -18.97 3.84 13.37
C VAL A 116 -19.83 2.66 13.82
N LEU A 117 -19.18 1.54 14.13
CA LEU A 117 -19.80 0.35 14.66
C LEU A 117 -19.74 0.38 16.19
N GLY A 118 -20.90 0.16 16.85
CA GLY A 118 -20.95 0.16 18.31
C GLY A 118 -20.18 -1.00 18.91
N GLU A 119 -20.45 -2.20 18.43
CA GLU A 119 -19.72 -3.43 18.73
C GLU A 119 -19.54 -4.23 17.44
N PHE A 120 -18.34 -4.69 17.19
CA PHE A 120 -18.03 -5.48 16.02
C PHE A 120 -16.96 -6.54 16.35
N GLU A 121 -17.31 -7.82 16.16
CA GLU A 121 -16.40 -8.97 16.40
C GLU A 121 -15.70 -8.89 17.76
N GLY A 122 -16.48 -8.60 18.80
CA GLY A 122 -16.02 -8.54 20.19
C GLY A 122 -15.24 -7.29 20.57
N LYS A 123 -15.22 -6.25 19.73
CA LYS A 123 -14.59 -4.96 20.03
C LYS A 123 -15.58 -3.81 19.92
N ALA A 124 -15.44 -2.84 20.82
CA ALA A 124 -16.21 -1.60 20.80
C ALA A 124 -15.45 -0.49 20.06
N ASN A 125 -16.15 0.60 19.73
CA ASN A 125 -15.58 1.80 19.12
C ASN A 125 -14.82 1.54 17.79
N VAL A 126 -15.34 0.61 17.01
CA VAL A 126 -14.77 0.22 15.73
C VAL A 126 -15.21 1.18 14.64
N LEU A 127 -14.30 1.57 13.76
CA LEU A 127 -14.56 2.33 12.55
C LEU A 127 -14.43 1.45 11.32
N GLN A 128 -15.50 1.33 10.55
CA GLN A 128 -15.44 0.72 9.23
C GLN A 128 -15.03 1.78 8.21
N THR A 129 -13.99 1.50 7.44
CA THR A 129 -13.47 2.35 6.37
C THR A 129 -13.68 1.69 5.02
N PRO A 130 -14.12 2.44 3.99
CA PRO A 130 -14.36 1.91 2.65
C PRO A 130 -13.05 1.60 1.92
N ALA A 131 -13.18 1.17 0.66
CA ALA A 131 -12.04 0.88 -0.21
C ALA A 131 -11.38 2.14 -0.81
N THR A 132 -12.01 3.31 -0.68
CA THR A 132 -11.54 4.60 -1.24
C THR A 132 -11.87 5.74 -0.30
N GLY A 133 -11.05 6.80 -0.34
CA GLY A 133 -11.21 8.00 0.46
C GLY A 133 -10.33 8.03 1.71
N SER A 134 -10.16 9.21 2.25
CA SER A 134 -9.25 9.50 3.35
C SER A 134 -9.98 9.53 4.68
N THR A 135 -9.38 8.92 5.70
CA THR A 135 -9.85 8.97 7.08
C THR A 135 -8.75 9.50 7.98
N SER A 136 -9.08 10.48 8.82
CA SER A 136 -8.10 11.20 9.64
C SER A 136 -8.40 11.09 11.12
N TRP A 137 -7.34 11.06 11.93
CA TRP A 137 -7.40 11.07 13.40
C TRP A 137 -6.47 12.13 13.96
N LYS A 138 -6.92 12.84 14.98
CA LYS A 138 -6.07 13.70 15.80
C LYS A 138 -5.40 12.90 16.88
N VAL A 139 -4.12 13.11 17.05
CA VAL A 139 -3.29 12.44 18.05
C VAL A 139 -2.41 13.46 18.75
N VAL A 140 -2.30 13.36 20.07
CA VAL A 140 -1.43 14.23 20.86
C VAL A 140 -0.20 13.46 21.29
N ILE A 141 0.95 13.86 20.80
CA ILE A 141 2.25 13.26 21.14
C ILE A 141 2.81 14.00 22.37
N PRO A 142 3.04 13.28 23.49
CA PRO A 142 3.45 13.93 24.73
C PRO A 142 4.89 14.40 24.72
N LYS A 143 5.77 13.79 23.94
CA LYS A 143 7.19 14.09 23.89
C LYS A 143 7.75 13.88 22.49
N THR A 144 8.54 14.83 22.01
CA THR A 144 9.26 14.73 20.74
C THR A 144 10.17 13.50 20.72
N GLY A 145 10.10 12.71 19.66
CA GLY A 145 10.90 11.49 19.50
C GLY A 145 10.56 10.69 18.26
N LYS A 146 11.15 9.51 18.16
CA LYS A 146 10.81 8.51 17.15
C LYS A 146 9.80 7.52 17.71
N TYR A 147 8.80 7.18 16.91
CA TYR A 147 7.71 6.29 17.27
C TYR A 147 7.40 5.35 16.12
N ALA A 148 7.06 4.12 16.43
CA ALA A 148 6.41 3.21 15.49
C ALA A 148 4.90 3.38 15.57
N ILE A 149 4.21 2.97 14.51
CA ILE A 149 2.75 3.01 14.44
C ILE A 149 2.25 1.60 14.12
N SER A 150 1.26 1.13 14.86
CA SER A 150 0.49 -0.07 14.51
C SER A 150 -0.99 0.26 14.38
N VAL A 151 -1.68 -0.55 13.58
CA VAL A 151 -3.13 -0.46 13.35
C VAL A 151 -3.74 -1.82 13.66
N GLU A 152 -4.66 -1.85 14.61
CA GLU A 152 -5.46 -3.02 14.86
C GLU A 152 -6.67 -3.01 13.95
N TYR A 153 -6.69 -3.93 12.98
CA TYR A 153 -7.68 -3.97 11.91
C TYR A 153 -8.31 -5.35 11.76
N TYR A 154 -9.48 -5.36 11.12
CA TYR A 154 -10.21 -6.56 10.70
C TYR A 154 -10.45 -6.48 9.20
N ASN A 155 -10.11 -7.54 8.47
CA ASN A 155 -10.37 -7.61 7.03
C ASN A 155 -11.86 -7.82 6.78
N LEU A 156 -12.47 -6.87 6.07
CA LEU A 156 -13.86 -6.96 5.66
C LEU A 156 -14.00 -7.69 4.31
N LYS A 157 -15.19 -8.19 4.03
CA LYS A 157 -15.50 -8.79 2.74
C LYS A 157 -15.36 -7.76 1.62
N GLY A 158 -14.60 -8.09 0.60
CA GLY A 158 -14.33 -7.25 -0.55
C GLY A 158 -14.07 -8.09 -1.79
N THR A 159 -13.12 -7.67 -2.62
CA THR A 159 -12.70 -8.38 -3.84
C THR A 159 -11.59 -9.41 -3.60
N ASN A 160 -11.23 -9.64 -2.33
CA ASN A 160 -10.19 -10.59 -1.87
C ASN A 160 -8.78 -10.24 -2.34
N THR A 161 -8.52 -8.97 -2.61
CA THR A 161 -7.18 -8.46 -2.87
C THR A 161 -6.53 -7.92 -1.59
N THR A 162 -5.29 -7.49 -1.66
CA THR A 162 -4.60 -6.88 -0.51
C THR A 162 -5.25 -5.55 -0.15
N ILE A 163 -5.42 -5.30 1.15
CA ILE A 163 -5.89 -4.02 1.66
C ILE A 163 -4.73 -3.03 1.54
N GLU A 164 -4.94 -1.91 0.86
CA GLU A 164 -3.92 -0.90 0.65
C GLU A 164 -4.33 0.45 1.23
N ARG A 165 -3.39 1.09 1.88
CA ARG A 165 -3.52 2.45 2.43
C ARG A 165 -2.27 3.27 2.15
N MET A 166 -2.42 4.59 2.08
CA MET A 166 -1.33 5.54 2.22
C MET A 166 -1.43 6.20 3.58
N LEU A 167 -0.28 6.49 4.20
CA LEU A 167 -0.22 7.23 5.45
C LEU A 167 0.33 8.63 5.22
N TYR A 168 -0.45 9.61 5.63
CA TYR A 168 -0.01 10.99 5.74
C TYR A 168 0.06 11.40 7.22
N ILE A 169 1.05 12.21 7.54
CA ILE A 169 1.19 12.86 8.84
C ILE A 169 1.20 14.37 8.59
N ASP A 170 0.28 15.09 9.22
CA ASP A 170 0.08 16.53 9.03
C ASP A 170 -0.07 16.93 7.55
N GLY A 171 -0.81 16.09 6.81
CA GLY A 171 -1.07 16.30 5.39
C GLY A 171 0.12 16.07 4.47
N LYS A 172 1.23 15.53 4.98
CA LYS A 172 2.44 15.22 4.20
C LYS A 172 2.73 13.73 4.20
N LEU A 173 3.27 13.25 3.09
CA LEU A 173 3.82 11.91 3.00
C LEU A 173 5.18 11.90 3.74
N PRO A 174 5.36 11.12 4.81
CA PRO A 174 6.61 11.13 5.57
C PRO A 174 7.82 10.71 4.75
N PHE A 175 7.66 9.67 3.95
CA PHE A 175 8.65 9.14 3.01
C PHE A 175 7.94 8.27 1.97
N THR A 176 8.63 7.90 0.91
CA THR A 176 8.04 7.25 -0.28
C THR A 176 7.31 5.94 0.05
N GLU A 177 7.84 5.12 0.97
CA GLU A 177 7.29 3.80 1.28
C GLU A 177 5.93 3.87 2.00
N THR A 178 5.58 5.02 2.62
CA THR A 178 4.24 5.19 3.22
C THR A 178 3.11 5.33 2.21
N ARG A 179 3.42 5.36 0.92
CA ARG A 179 2.45 5.30 -0.18
C ARG A 179 1.80 3.94 -0.34
N TYR A 180 2.48 2.88 0.09
CA TYR A 180 2.04 1.50 -0.14
C TYR A 180 2.10 0.71 1.16
N LEU A 181 1.12 0.93 2.01
CA LEU A 181 0.95 0.15 3.22
C LEU A 181 -0.01 -1.00 2.94
N TYR A 182 0.50 -2.21 3.02
CA TYR A 182 -0.25 -3.42 2.74
C TYR A 182 -0.66 -4.11 4.04
N PHE A 183 -1.95 -4.21 4.26
CA PHE A 183 -2.54 -4.91 5.39
C PHE A 183 -2.92 -6.33 4.93
N PRO A 184 -2.19 -7.36 5.36
CA PRO A 184 -2.35 -8.70 4.82
C PRO A 184 -3.66 -9.35 5.25
N ARG A 185 -4.23 -10.15 4.35
CA ARG A 185 -5.34 -11.05 4.63
C ARG A 185 -4.81 -12.41 5.05
N THR A 186 -5.53 -13.12 5.90
CA THR A 186 -5.19 -14.48 6.32
C THR A 186 -6.01 -15.48 5.55
N TRP A 187 -5.38 -16.58 5.16
CA TRP A 187 -5.99 -17.64 4.39
C TRP A 187 -5.66 -18.98 5.00
N GLU A 188 -6.65 -19.86 5.11
CA GLU A 188 -6.47 -21.21 5.58
C GLU A 188 -6.93 -22.20 4.52
N TYR A 189 -6.24 -23.36 4.46
CA TYR A 189 -6.66 -24.44 3.58
C TYR A 189 -7.64 -25.35 4.31
N GLU A 190 -8.73 -25.71 3.62
CA GLU A 190 -9.71 -26.68 4.07
C GLU A 190 -9.21 -28.08 3.72
N TYR A 191 -8.59 -28.74 4.70
CA TYR A 191 -8.10 -30.11 4.54
C TYR A 191 -9.17 -31.12 4.93
N GLN A 192 -9.23 -32.21 4.16
CA GLN A 192 -9.95 -33.43 4.54
C GLN A 192 -9.00 -34.34 5.34
N TYR A 193 -9.56 -35.13 6.24
CA TYR A 193 -8.79 -36.04 7.07
C TYR A 193 -9.41 -37.44 7.00
N ASP A 194 -8.56 -38.50 6.99
CA ASP A 194 -8.98 -39.87 7.12
C ASP A 194 -9.34 -40.26 8.57
N GLU A 195 -9.74 -41.52 8.78
CA GLU A 195 -10.10 -42.04 10.11
C GLU A 195 -8.93 -42.06 11.09
N ASP A 196 -7.70 -42.08 10.59
CA ASP A 196 -6.46 -42.04 11.37
C ASP A 196 -5.96 -40.60 11.63
N GLY A 197 -6.67 -39.59 11.12
CA GLY A 197 -6.32 -38.17 11.28
C GLY A 197 -5.24 -37.65 10.33
N ASN A 198 -4.91 -38.40 9.27
CA ASN A 198 -3.98 -37.96 8.25
C ASN A 198 -4.69 -37.07 7.21
N LYS A 199 -3.99 -36.06 6.68
CA LYS A 199 -4.53 -35.23 5.61
C LYS A 199 -4.73 -36.04 4.33
N THR A 200 -5.92 -35.95 3.77
CA THR A 200 -6.27 -36.56 2.49
C THR A 200 -6.50 -35.48 1.44
N PHE A 201 -6.30 -35.84 0.19
CA PHE A 201 -6.48 -34.95 -0.95
C PHE A 201 -7.39 -35.61 -1.99
N GLU A 202 -8.28 -34.82 -2.55
CA GLU A 202 -9.01 -35.26 -3.76
C GLU A 202 -8.02 -35.54 -4.88
N LYS A 203 -8.37 -36.51 -5.74
CA LYS A 203 -7.56 -36.84 -6.91
C LYS A 203 -8.21 -36.31 -8.18
N ASP A 204 -7.40 -35.77 -9.07
CA ASP A 204 -7.82 -35.45 -10.43
C ASP A 204 -7.95 -36.75 -11.29
N MET A 205 -8.37 -36.58 -12.54
CA MET A 205 -8.53 -37.69 -13.48
C MET A 205 -7.21 -38.46 -13.80
N ASN A 206 -6.06 -37.84 -13.50
CA ASN A 206 -4.73 -38.40 -13.72
C ASN A 206 -4.13 -38.99 -12.42
N GLY A 207 -4.87 -38.91 -11.31
CA GLY A 207 -4.44 -39.41 -10.00
C GLY A 207 -3.55 -38.42 -9.21
N ASN A 208 -3.42 -37.17 -9.65
CA ASN A 208 -2.68 -36.19 -8.92
C ASN A 208 -3.52 -35.58 -7.78
N ASP A 209 -2.85 -35.13 -6.72
CA ASP A 209 -3.51 -34.42 -5.62
C ASP A 209 -4.05 -33.08 -6.07
N VAL A 210 -5.35 -32.86 -5.84
CA VAL A 210 -5.99 -31.56 -6.05
C VAL A 210 -5.70 -30.67 -4.85
N ARG A 211 -5.30 -29.43 -5.12
CA ARG A 211 -5.03 -28.46 -4.07
C ARG A 211 -6.30 -28.18 -3.27
N PRO A 212 -6.25 -28.22 -1.92
CA PRO A 212 -7.39 -27.91 -1.09
C PRO A 212 -7.92 -26.49 -1.32
N ILE A 213 -9.22 -26.31 -1.06
CA ILE A 213 -9.86 -25.01 -1.11
C ILE A 213 -9.18 -24.09 -0.08
N ARG A 214 -8.97 -22.85 -0.47
CA ARG A 214 -8.39 -21.83 0.39
C ARG A 214 -9.47 -20.82 0.77
N ASN A 215 -9.81 -20.78 2.06
CA ASN A 215 -10.81 -19.88 2.62
C ASN A 215 -10.13 -18.68 3.29
N GLU A 216 -10.73 -17.50 3.15
CA GLU A 216 -10.29 -16.32 3.86
C GLU A 216 -10.71 -16.40 5.33
N VAL A 217 -9.78 -16.07 6.25
CA VAL A 217 -10.04 -16.01 7.69
C VAL A 217 -10.27 -14.55 8.07
N TYR A 218 -11.43 -14.29 8.61
CA TYR A 218 -11.83 -12.97 9.11
C TYR A 218 -11.48 -12.88 10.60
N GLN A 219 -10.50 -12.04 10.94
CA GLN A 219 -10.01 -11.92 12.32
C GLN A 219 -9.35 -10.57 12.58
N TRP A 220 -9.33 -10.16 13.85
CA TRP A 220 -8.55 -9.01 14.30
C TRP A 220 -7.06 -9.29 14.21
N ARG A 221 -6.32 -8.29 13.73
CA ARG A 221 -4.86 -8.32 13.62
C ARG A 221 -4.29 -6.99 14.05
N ASP A 222 -3.22 -7.02 14.84
CA ASP A 222 -2.40 -5.85 15.09
C ASP A 222 -1.23 -5.88 14.10
N TYR A 223 -1.12 -4.86 13.28
CA TYR A 223 -0.14 -4.78 12.22
C TYR A 223 0.65 -3.48 12.33
N TYR A 224 1.93 -3.60 12.61
CA TYR A 224 2.83 -2.46 12.61
C TYR A 224 3.19 -2.04 11.18
N ILE A 225 3.25 -0.74 10.97
CA ILE A 225 3.58 -0.16 9.67
C ILE A 225 5.05 -0.40 9.38
N ARG A 226 5.33 -1.09 8.27
CA ARG A 226 6.67 -1.50 7.87
C ARG A 226 6.83 -1.53 6.36
N ASP A 227 8.07 -1.74 5.93
CA ASP A 227 8.38 -1.95 4.52
C ASP A 227 7.74 -3.23 3.99
N TRP A 228 6.89 -3.06 2.98
CA TRP A 228 6.28 -4.18 2.28
C TRP A 228 7.28 -4.98 1.45
N VAL A 229 8.28 -4.30 0.84
CA VAL A 229 9.26 -4.94 -0.03
C VAL A 229 10.26 -5.77 0.79
N GLY A 230 10.44 -5.42 2.07
CA GLY A 230 11.27 -6.18 3.00
C GLY A 230 12.74 -5.77 3.03
N TYR A 231 13.08 -4.58 2.54
CA TYR A 231 14.42 -4.01 2.76
C TYR A 231 14.65 -3.70 4.23
N THR A 232 13.58 -3.32 4.94
CA THR A 232 13.60 -3.07 6.38
C THR A 232 12.62 -4.03 7.06
N MET A 233 13.13 -4.86 7.98
CA MET A 233 12.31 -5.86 8.69
C MET A 233 11.60 -5.28 9.92
N ASP A 234 12.20 -4.27 10.55
CA ASP A 234 11.65 -3.57 11.69
C ASP A 234 10.50 -2.64 11.28
N PRO A 235 9.63 -2.22 12.20
CA PRO A 235 8.65 -1.17 11.94
C PRO A 235 9.31 0.12 11.46
N PHE A 236 8.63 0.86 10.63
CA PHE A 236 9.05 2.24 10.35
C PHE A 236 8.96 3.08 11.62
N GLU A 237 9.99 3.86 11.88
CA GLU A 237 10.00 4.85 12.95
C GLU A 237 9.75 6.24 12.37
N PHE A 238 8.74 6.92 12.89
CA PHE A 238 8.33 8.27 12.50
C PHE A 238 8.84 9.28 13.51
N TYR A 239 9.47 10.35 13.06
CA TYR A 239 9.78 11.49 13.90
C TYR A 239 8.52 12.32 14.12
N LEU A 240 8.11 12.43 15.37
CA LEU A 240 6.96 13.24 15.79
C LEU A 240 7.40 14.25 16.85
N GLU A 241 7.01 15.50 16.69
CA GLU A 241 7.20 16.53 17.69
C GLU A 241 6.16 16.40 18.80
N ALA A 242 6.43 16.94 19.97
CA ALA A 242 5.41 17.03 21.01
C ALA A 242 4.30 18.00 20.57
N GLY A 243 3.05 17.57 20.67
CA GLY A 243 1.91 18.38 20.25
C GLY A 243 0.84 17.56 19.52
N GLU A 244 -0.10 18.26 18.92
CA GLU A 244 -1.17 17.68 18.12
C GLU A 244 -0.68 17.41 16.70
N HIS A 245 -0.94 16.20 16.22
CA HIS A 245 -0.70 15.75 14.85
C HIS A 245 -1.98 15.20 14.25
N THR A 246 -2.05 15.21 12.93
CA THR A 246 -3.11 14.55 12.17
C THR A 246 -2.52 13.34 11.46
N LEU A 247 -3.04 12.14 11.78
CA LEU A 247 -2.76 10.92 11.03
C LEU A 247 -3.87 10.68 10.04
N THR A 248 -3.55 10.52 8.77
CA THR A 248 -4.53 10.23 7.72
C THR A 248 -4.18 8.93 7.01
N LEU A 249 -5.12 7.99 7.00
CA LEU A 249 -5.06 6.80 6.16
C LEU A 249 -5.94 7.01 4.93
N ASP A 250 -5.32 7.08 3.77
CA ASP A 250 -6.01 7.20 2.49
C ASP A 250 -6.19 5.81 1.88
N ALA A 251 -7.42 5.43 1.63
CA ALA A 251 -7.77 4.10 1.13
C ALA A 251 -7.62 4.03 -0.38
N ASN A 252 -6.78 3.10 -0.84
CA ASN A 252 -6.58 2.82 -2.25
C ASN A 252 -7.31 1.56 -2.71
N ARG A 253 -7.48 0.61 -1.79
CA ARG A 253 -8.07 -0.69 -2.13
C ARG A 253 -8.61 -1.39 -0.89
N GLU A 254 -9.75 -2.06 -1.03
CA GLU A 254 -10.40 -2.92 -0.06
C GLU A 254 -10.85 -2.21 1.23
N PRO A 255 -12.03 -2.56 1.74
CA PRO A 255 -12.52 -2.06 3.01
C PRO A 255 -11.81 -2.76 4.18
N MET A 256 -11.71 -2.08 5.32
CA MET A 256 -11.30 -2.66 6.59
C MET A 256 -12.00 -1.99 7.77
N ALA A 257 -12.12 -2.72 8.87
CA ALA A 257 -12.55 -2.15 10.14
C ALA A 257 -11.30 -1.88 11.00
N ILE A 258 -11.28 -0.75 11.70
CA ILE A 258 -10.18 -0.32 12.56
C ILE A 258 -10.70 -0.20 13.99
N SER A 259 -10.08 -0.93 14.91
CA SER A 259 -10.37 -0.83 16.34
C SER A 259 -9.56 0.30 16.99
N LYS A 260 -8.26 0.33 16.72
CA LYS A 260 -7.36 1.35 17.27
C LYS A 260 -6.11 1.55 16.41
N ILE A 261 -5.51 2.71 16.58
CA ILE A 261 -4.17 3.03 16.11
C ILE A 261 -3.29 3.23 17.34
N THR A 262 -2.14 2.58 17.38
CA THR A 262 -1.19 2.68 18.50
C THR A 262 0.11 3.30 18.01
N ILE A 263 0.54 4.36 18.68
CA ILE A 263 1.81 5.04 18.42
C ILE A 263 2.69 4.77 19.64
N TYR A 264 3.82 4.12 19.43
CA TYR A 264 4.62 3.57 20.53
C TYR A 264 6.12 3.67 20.25
N PRO A 265 6.98 3.80 21.30
CA PRO A 265 8.41 3.67 21.15
C PRO A 265 8.75 2.24 20.78
N PHE A 266 9.41 2.04 19.64
CA PHE A 266 9.84 0.72 19.21
C PHE A 266 11.07 0.26 19.98
N GLU A 267 11.00 -0.94 20.56
CA GLU A 267 12.13 -1.59 21.21
C GLU A 267 12.71 -2.63 20.25
N GLN A 268 13.94 -2.41 19.81
CA GLN A 268 14.62 -3.37 18.95
C GLN A 268 14.91 -4.64 19.76
N ALA A 269 14.54 -5.79 19.18
CA ALA A 269 14.88 -7.06 19.79
C ALA A 269 16.41 -7.18 19.92
N PRO A 270 16.92 -7.72 21.04
CA PRO A 270 18.35 -7.94 21.18
C PRO A 270 18.88 -8.87 20.08
N SER A 271 20.08 -8.59 19.61
CA SER A 271 20.75 -9.42 18.62
C SER A 271 20.96 -10.85 19.12
N TYR A 272 21.25 -11.78 18.22
CA TYR A 272 21.55 -13.15 18.60
C TYR A 272 22.76 -13.24 19.58
N GLU A 273 23.76 -12.41 19.35
CA GLU A 273 24.97 -12.36 20.19
C GLU A 273 24.65 -11.81 21.60
N GLU A 274 23.82 -10.78 21.70
CA GLU A 274 23.35 -10.25 22.99
C GLU A 274 22.49 -11.24 23.77
N LYS A 275 21.77 -12.14 23.09
CA LYS A 275 20.99 -13.21 23.75
C LYS A 275 21.84 -14.38 24.20
N LEU A 276 23.05 -14.57 23.65
CA LEU A 276 23.97 -15.63 24.03
C LEU A 276 24.94 -15.21 25.14
N ALA A 277 25.08 -13.91 25.39
CA ALA A 277 25.92 -13.35 26.47
C ALA A 277 25.23 -13.38 27.82
#